data_d4758f68740c9548299a43949f0af542
#
_entry.id   d4758f68740c9548299a43949f0af542
#
_cell.length_a   1.000
_cell.length_b   1.000
_cell.length_c   1.000
_cell.angle_alpha   90.00
_cell.angle_beta   90.00
_cell.angle_gamma   90.00
#
_symmetry.space_group_name_H-M   'P 1'
#
loop_
_entity.id
_entity.type
_entity.pdbx_description
1 polymer ?
#
loop_
_entity_poly.entity_id
_entity_poly.type
_entity_poly.pdbx_seq_one_letter_code
_entity_poly.pdbx_strand_id
1 'polypeptide(L)'
;MTNKNIQNITHFGLILMILICVYFFSQGYFTNPQLLQATLSKAGILAPLLFIFLQIIQVIIPIIPGGASSALGITAFGAINGFIYNYIGICIGSICIFLLVRKYGQRIILKLCKKKDYDKYRKYTYDQKKFDTFFMLAIFLPCAPDDILCMLAGLTHMSLKKFVWIILLGKPLSLIAYSYGLTQLFQIIERWL
;
A
#
# COMPACT_ATOMS: atom_id res chain seq x y z
N MET A 1 -9.81 -16.08 19.39
CA MET A 1 -8.35 -15.93 19.23
C MET A 1 -7.87 -14.86 20.18
N THR A 2 -6.98 -15.20 21.09
CA THR A 2 -6.47 -14.31 22.15
C THR A 2 -5.61 -13.19 21.53
N ASN A 3 -5.66 -12.00 22.11
CA ASN A 3 -4.94 -10.80 21.66
C ASN A 3 -3.43 -11.05 21.43
N LYS A 4 -2.85 -11.97 22.19
CA LYS A 4 -1.43 -12.40 22.15
C LYS A 4 -1.09 -13.14 20.85
N ASN A 5 -1.99 -13.98 20.32
CA ASN A 5 -1.73 -14.75 19.10
C ASN A 5 -1.72 -13.86 17.85
N ILE A 6 -2.57 -12.83 17.81
CA ILE A 6 -2.61 -11.88 16.68
C ILE A 6 -1.37 -10.99 16.70
N GLN A 7 -0.93 -10.53 17.89
CA GLN A 7 0.32 -9.79 18.03
C GLN A 7 1.51 -10.63 17.60
N ASN A 8 1.58 -11.91 18.02
CA ASN A 8 2.68 -12.80 17.62
C ASN A 8 2.71 -13.04 16.10
N ILE A 9 1.55 -13.22 15.44
CA ILE A 9 1.47 -13.36 13.99
C ILE A 9 1.92 -12.07 13.29
N THR A 10 1.53 -10.91 13.82
CA THR A 10 1.97 -9.61 13.26
C THR A 10 3.47 -9.41 13.43
N HIS A 11 4.02 -9.71 14.61
CA HIS A 11 5.48 -9.62 14.84
C HIS A 11 6.24 -10.63 14.00
N PHE A 12 5.76 -11.87 13.87
CA PHE A 12 6.37 -12.87 13.02
C PHE A 12 6.37 -12.45 11.54
N GLY A 13 5.24 -11.93 11.03
CA GLY A 13 5.13 -11.40 9.67
C GLY A 13 6.08 -10.21 9.43
N LEU A 14 6.22 -9.33 10.43
CA LEU A 14 7.12 -8.18 10.38
C LEU A 14 8.58 -8.61 10.37
N ILE A 15 8.97 -9.54 11.25
CA ILE A 15 10.33 -10.11 11.30
C ILE A 15 10.65 -10.82 9.98
N LEU A 16 9.73 -11.65 9.48
CA LEU A 16 9.91 -12.34 8.20
C LEU A 16 10.11 -11.37 7.04
N MET A 17 9.33 -10.28 7.01
CA MET A 17 9.45 -9.25 5.97
C MET A 17 10.76 -8.49 6.08
N ILE A 18 11.19 -8.13 7.29
CA ILE A 18 12.51 -7.51 7.51
C ILE A 18 13.62 -8.46 7.04
N LEU A 19 13.55 -9.74 7.38
CA LEU A 19 14.53 -10.73 6.95
C LEU A 19 14.58 -10.87 5.43
N ILE A 20 13.41 -10.88 4.77
CA ILE A 20 13.32 -10.89 3.31
C ILE A 20 13.93 -9.62 2.72
N CYS A 21 13.62 -8.43 3.25
CA CYS A 21 14.20 -7.17 2.79
C CYS A 21 15.73 -7.15 2.99
N VAL A 22 16.23 -7.58 4.15
CA VAL A 22 17.67 -7.67 4.43
C VAL A 22 18.35 -8.67 3.50
N TYR A 23 17.73 -9.81 3.24
CA TYR A 23 18.23 -10.80 2.28
C TYR A 23 18.32 -10.22 0.86
N PHE A 24 17.27 -9.57 0.37
CA PHE A 24 17.28 -8.94 -0.95
C PHE A 24 18.28 -7.79 -1.03
N PHE A 25 18.45 -7.03 0.05
CA PHE A 25 19.46 -5.98 0.14
C PHE A 25 20.88 -6.55 0.11
N SER A 26 21.15 -7.60 0.90
CA SER A 26 22.48 -8.25 0.95
C SER A 26 22.88 -8.92 -0.38
N GLN A 27 21.91 -9.37 -1.16
CA GLN A 27 22.13 -9.93 -2.49
C GLN A 27 22.29 -8.87 -3.59
N GLY A 28 22.20 -7.58 -3.25
CA GLY A 28 22.34 -6.48 -4.21
C GLY A 28 21.16 -6.28 -5.16
N TYR A 29 20.00 -6.89 -4.88
CA TYR A 29 18.82 -6.73 -5.75
C TYR A 29 18.29 -5.30 -5.82
N PHE A 30 18.54 -4.49 -4.79
CA PHE A 30 18.15 -3.07 -4.78
C PHE A 30 19.14 -2.18 -5.51
N THR A 31 20.40 -2.61 -5.61
CA THR A 31 21.48 -1.87 -6.27
C THR A 31 21.67 -2.29 -7.73
N ASN A 32 21.19 -3.47 -8.11
CA ASN A 32 21.31 -3.99 -9.46
C ASN A 32 19.95 -4.43 -10.03
N PRO A 33 19.23 -3.52 -10.72
CA PRO A 33 17.93 -3.83 -11.33
C PRO A 33 17.95 -4.99 -12.32
N GLN A 34 19.08 -5.18 -13.03
CA GLN A 34 19.24 -6.25 -14.02
C GLN A 34 19.29 -7.63 -13.35
N LEU A 35 19.96 -7.73 -12.19
CA LEU A 35 19.99 -8.96 -11.39
C LEU A 35 18.60 -9.32 -10.88
N LEU A 36 17.85 -8.34 -10.40
CA LEU A 36 16.48 -8.52 -9.93
C LEU A 36 15.60 -9.01 -11.09
N GLN A 37 15.63 -8.35 -12.23
CA GLN A 37 14.86 -8.76 -13.42
C GLN A 37 15.22 -10.15 -13.90
N ALA A 38 16.52 -10.51 -13.97
CA ALA A 38 16.95 -11.84 -14.35
C ALA A 38 16.49 -12.95 -13.39
N THR A 39 16.44 -12.64 -12.10
CA THR A 39 15.93 -13.59 -11.09
C THR A 39 14.42 -13.75 -11.18
N LEU A 40 13.68 -12.65 -11.35
CA LEU A 40 12.23 -12.67 -11.50
C LEU A 40 11.79 -13.33 -12.81
N SER A 41 12.54 -13.17 -13.89
CA SER A 41 12.25 -13.85 -15.16
C SER A 41 12.32 -15.38 -15.03
N LYS A 42 13.21 -15.90 -14.18
CA LYS A 42 13.30 -17.34 -13.88
C LYS A 42 12.08 -17.84 -13.06
N ALA A 43 11.48 -17.00 -12.23
CA ALA A 43 10.28 -17.34 -11.48
C ALA A 43 9.00 -17.30 -12.34
N GLY A 44 9.07 -16.81 -13.57
CA GLY A 44 7.94 -16.77 -14.49
C GLY A 44 6.72 -16.07 -13.90
N ILE A 45 5.54 -16.68 -14.08
CA ILE A 45 4.26 -16.11 -13.62
C ILE A 45 4.13 -16.04 -12.08
N LEU A 46 4.94 -16.77 -11.33
CA LEU A 46 4.91 -16.75 -9.86
C LEU A 46 5.44 -15.41 -9.32
N ALA A 47 6.42 -14.78 -9.97
CA ALA A 47 6.99 -13.53 -9.51
C ALA A 47 5.94 -12.38 -9.43
N PRO A 48 5.16 -12.07 -10.48
CA PRO A 48 4.12 -11.06 -10.40
C PRO A 48 3.01 -11.44 -9.41
N LEU A 49 2.61 -12.70 -9.30
CA LEU A 49 1.60 -13.14 -8.34
C LEU A 49 2.05 -12.92 -6.89
N LEU A 50 3.29 -13.30 -6.56
CA LEU A 50 3.87 -13.05 -5.25
C LEU A 50 3.97 -11.56 -4.94
N PHE A 51 4.35 -10.75 -5.93
CA PHE A 51 4.43 -9.30 -5.77
C PHE A 51 3.05 -8.69 -5.51
N ILE A 52 2.01 -9.06 -6.28
CA ILE A 52 0.63 -8.62 -6.04
C ILE A 52 0.17 -9.03 -4.63
N PHE A 53 0.47 -10.24 -4.20
CA PHE A 53 0.14 -10.72 -2.86
C PHE A 53 0.84 -9.92 -1.76
N LEU A 54 2.13 -9.59 -1.93
CA LEU A 54 2.87 -8.72 -1.02
C LEU A 54 2.25 -7.32 -0.95
N GLN A 55 1.82 -6.75 -2.08
CA GLN A 55 1.14 -5.47 -2.12
C GLN A 55 -0.20 -5.50 -1.36
N ILE A 56 -0.97 -6.57 -1.50
CA ILE A 56 -2.22 -6.75 -0.74
C ILE A 56 -1.94 -6.76 0.76
N ILE A 57 -0.95 -7.54 1.20
CA ILE A 57 -0.57 -7.63 2.62
C ILE A 57 -0.12 -6.26 3.15
N GLN A 58 0.71 -5.54 2.39
CA GLN A 58 1.24 -4.26 2.79
C GLN A 58 0.14 -3.19 2.98
N VAL A 59 -0.86 -3.15 2.11
CA VAL A 59 -2.02 -2.25 2.27
C VAL A 59 -2.84 -2.60 3.51
N ILE A 60 -2.99 -3.89 3.81
CA ILE A 60 -3.71 -4.35 5.01
C ILE A 60 -2.91 -4.04 6.27
N ILE A 61 -1.60 -4.23 6.23
CA ILE A 61 -0.68 -4.01 7.35
C ILE A 61 0.34 -2.96 6.91
N PRO A 62 0.06 -1.65 7.08
CA PRO A 62 0.89 -0.57 6.56
C PRO A 62 2.20 -0.46 7.35
N ILE A 63 3.18 -1.29 7.00
CA ILE A 63 4.50 -1.32 7.62
C ILE A 63 5.51 -0.50 6.79
N ILE A 64 5.42 -0.62 5.46
CA ILE A 64 6.31 0.07 4.52
C ILE A 64 5.52 1.23 3.88
N PRO A 65 6.11 2.41 3.72
CA PRO A 65 5.49 3.46 2.93
C PRO A 65 5.18 2.96 1.52
N GLY A 66 3.92 3.11 1.08
CA GLY A 66 3.43 2.57 -0.21
C GLY A 66 4.26 2.99 -1.42
N GLY A 67 4.94 4.14 -1.32
CA GLY A 67 5.85 4.59 -2.35
C GLY A 67 7.08 3.74 -2.55
N ALA A 68 7.68 3.25 -1.47
CA ALA A 68 8.88 2.40 -1.58
C ALA A 68 8.56 1.07 -2.26
N SER A 69 7.42 0.46 -1.95
CA SER A 69 7.00 -0.79 -2.58
C SER A 69 6.58 -0.61 -4.03
N SER A 70 5.98 0.55 -4.37
CA SER A 70 5.65 0.87 -5.76
C SER A 70 6.91 1.05 -6.61
N ALA A 71 7.95 1.70 -6.07
CA ALA A 71 9.24 1.80 -6.73
C ALA A 71 9.89 0.44 -6.98
N LEU A 72 9.81 -0.48 -6.00
CA LEU A 72 10.29 -1.86 -6.17
C LEU A 72 9.58 -2.58 -7.32
N GLY A 73 8.27 -2.44 -7.44
CA GLY A 73 7.52 -3.03 -8.54
C GLY A 73 7.98 -2.54 -9.91
N ILE A 74 8.19 -1.23 -10.03
CA ILE A 74 8.67 -0.63 -11.29
C ILE A 74 10.10 -1.09 -11.61
N THR A 75 10.97 -1.15 -10.63
CA THR A 75 12.36 -1.62 -10.80
C THR A 75 12.41 -3.10 -11.18
N ALA A 76 11.55 -3.92 -10.56
CA ALA A 76 11.53 -5.37 -10.74
C ALA A 76 10.91 -5.81 -12.07
N PHE A 77 9.80 -5.20 -12.47
CA PHE A 77 8.97 -5.64 -13.60
C PHE A 77 8.92 -4.64 -14.76
N GLY A 78 9.65 -3.52 -14.65
CA GLY A 78 9.56 -2.41 -15.59
C GLY A 78 8.37 -1.49 -15.32
N ALA A 79 8.36 -0.33 -16.00
CA ALA A 79 7.40 0.74 -15.71
C ALA A 79 5.93 0.31 -15.87
N ILE A 80 5.60 -0.34 -17.00
CA ILE A 80 4.22 -0.71 -17.33
C ILE A 80 3.74 -1.88 -16.47
N ASN A 81 4.47 -2.99 -16.47
CA ASN A 81 4.06 -4.18 -15.71
C ASN A 81 4.10 -3.93 -14.20
N GLY A 82 5.14 -3.25 -13.71
CA GLY A 82 5.25 -2.85 -12.31
C GLY A 82 4.10 -1.96 -11.87
N PHE A 83 3.68 -1.00 -12.71
CA PHE A 83 2.50 -0.18 -12.45
C PHE A 83 1.23 -1.02 -12.38
N ILE A 84 1.00 -1.93 -13.33
CA ILE A 84 -0.19 -2.78 -13.38
C ILE A 84 -0.27 -3.67 -12.14
N TYR A 85 0.84 -4.33 -11.77
CA TYR A 85 0.87 -5.22 -10.60
C TYR A 85 0.70 -4.46 -9.28
N ASN A 86 1.32 -3.29 -9.14
CA ASN A 86 1.09 -2.38 -8.02
C ASN A 86 -0.39 -2.00 -7.92
N TYR A 87 -0.97 -1.54 -9.03
CA TYR A 87 -2.36 -1.10 -9.08
C TYR A 87 -3.33 -2.21 -8.66
N ILE A 88 -3.17 -3.41 -9.23
CA ILE A 88 -4.01 -4.58 -8.89
C ILE A 88 -3.89 -4.91 -7.40
N GLY A 89 -2.66 -5.02 -6.89
CA GLY A 89 -2.41 -5.38 -5.49
C GLY A 89 -2.97 -4.34 -4.51
N ILE A 90 -2.74 -3.06 -4.79
CA ILE A 90 -3.24 -1.95 -3.96
C ILE A 90 -4.78 -1.88 -3.99
N CYS A 91 -5.42 -2.03 -5.15
CA CYS A 91 -6.87 -2.02 -5.23
C CYS A 91 -7.50 -3.17 -4.45
N ILE A 92 -7.00 -4.40 -4.62
CA ILE A 92 -7.49 -5.57 -3.89
C ILE A 92 -7.25 -5.39 -2.38
N GLY A 93 -6.05 -4.96 -1.98
CA GLY A 93 -5.70 -4.70 -0.59
C GLY A 93 -6.61 -3.66 0.07
N SER A 94 -6.89 -2.54 -0.64
CA SER A 94 -7.80 -1.49 -0.18
C SER A 94 -9.23 -2.00 0.02
N ILE A 95 -9.72 -2.83 -0.90
CA ILE A 95 -11.05 -3.47 -0.76
C ILE A 95 -11.06 -4.43 0.42
N CYS A 96 -10.04 -5.25 0.55
CA CYS A 96 -9.92 -6.21 1.66
C CYS A 96 -9.92 -5.50 3.03
N ILE A 97 -9.10 -4.46 3.20
CA ILE A 97 -9.03 -3.75 4.49
C ILE A 97 -10.33 -2.99 4.80
N PHE A 98 -10.98 -2.38 3.79
CA PHE A 98 -12.30 -1.79 3.94
C PHE A 98 -13.33 -2.79 4.47
N LEU A 99 -13.40 -4.00 3.87
CA LEU A 99 -14.33 -5.06 4.28
C LEU A 99 -13.99 -5.62 5.67
N LEU A 100 -12.71 -5.80 5.97
CA LEU A 100 -12.25 -6.23 7.29
C LEU A 100 -12.66 -5.24 8.37
N VAL A 101 -12.44 -3.95 8.13
CA VAL A 101 -12.85 -2.91 9.08
C VAL A 101 -14.37 -2.80 9.17
N ARG A 102 -15.09 -2.94 8.07
CA ARG A 102 -16.56 -2.98 8.04
C ARG A 102 -17.10 -4.11 8.94
N LYS A 103 -16.46 -5.27 8.92
CA LYS A 103 -16.88 -6.44 9.68
C LYS A 103 -16.47 -6.38 11.16
N TYR A 104 -15.25 -5.95 11.43
CA TYR A 104 -14.66 -6.05 12.78
C TYR A 104 -14.54 -4.71 13.52
N GLY A 105 -14.85 -3.61 12.85
CA GLY A 105 -14.89 -2.27 13.42
C GLY A 105 -13.53 -1.70 13.81
N GLN A 106 -13.59 -0.68 14.70
CA GLN A 106 -12.42 0.06 15.18
C GLN A 106 -11.31 -0.82 15.77
N ARG A 107 -11.65 -2.00 16.32
CA ARG A 107 -10.67 -2.90 16.96
C ARG A 107 -9.56 -3.33 16.02
N ILE A 108 -9.86 -3.51 14.73
CA ILE A 108 -8.84 -3.87 13.73
C ILE A 108 -7.92 -2.68 13.44
N ILE A 109 -8.45 -1.49 13.28
CA ILE A 109 -7.65 -0.29 12.98
C ILE A 109 -6.63 -0.04 14.10
N LEU A 110 -7.07 -0.10 15.37
CA LEU A 110 -6.19 0.10 16.52
C LEU A 110 -5.11 -0.98 16.71
N LYS A 111 -5.24 -2.12 16.00
CA LYS A 111 -4.20 -3.15 15.94
C LYS A 111 -3.20 -2.94 14.81
N LEU A 112 -3.64 -2.36 13.71
CA LEU A 112 -2.87 -2.19 12.48
C LEU A 112 -2.17 -0.83 12.40
N CYS A 113 -2.78 0.22 12.98
CA CYS A 113 -2.27 1.58 12.95
C CYS A 113 -1.99 2.12 14.36
N LYS A 114 -1.11 3.11 14.43
CA LYS A 114 -0.88 3.86 15.67
C LYS A 114 -2.13 4.64 16.07
N LYS A 115 -2.48 4.62 17.34
CA LYS A 115 -3.64 5.34 17.89
C LYS A 115 -3.63 6.83 17.51
N LYS A 116 -2.45 7.46 17.51
CA LYS A 116 -2.27 8.88 17.12
C LYS A 116 -2.77 9.16 15.69
N ASP A 117 -2.45 8.27 14.75
CA ASP A 117 -2.86 8.44 13.35
C ASP A 117 -4.35 8.20 13.18
N TYR A 118 -4.90 7.19 13.88
CA TYR A 118 -6.33 6.97 13.92
C TYR A 118 -7.10 8.18 14.48
N ASP A 119 -6.70 8.72 15.64
CA ASP A 119 -7.37 9.86 16.28
C ASP A 119 -7.29 11.13 15.42
N LYS A 120 -6.17 11.32 14.70
CA LYS A 120 -5.99 12.45 13.77
C LYS A 120 -7.04 12.49 12.66
N TYR A 121 -7.32 11.34 12.07
CA TYR A 121 -8.20 11.26 10.88
C TYR A 121 -9.64 10.89 11.22
N ARG A 122 -9.92 10.27 12.38
CA ARG A 122 -11.25 9.88 12.84
C ARG A 122 -12.24 11.06 12.85
N LYS A 123 -11.78 12.26 13.22
CA LYS A 123 -12.64 13.45 13.26
C LYS A 123 -13.34 13.75 11.93
N TYR A 124 -12.79 13.33 10.81
CA TYR A 124 -13.41 13.51 9.50
C TYR A 124 -14.56 12.54 9.23
N THR A 125 -14.69 11.46 10.00
CA THR A 125 -15.76 10.45 9.82
C THR A 125 -17.09 10.83 10.44
N TYR A 126 -17.18 11.92 11.21
CA TYR A 126 -18.42 12.35 11.88
C TYR A 126 -19.50 12.86 10.92
N ASP A 127 -19.09 13.47 9.79
CA ASP A 127 -20.02 13.94 8.75
C ASP A 127 -19.79 13.12 7.48
N GLN A 128 -20.78 12.28 7.14
CA GLN A 128 -20.66 11.35 6.02
C GLN A 128 -20.40 12.06 4.68
N LYS A 129 -21.11 13.17 4.40
CA LYS A 129 -20.96 13.89 3.11
C LYS A 129 -19.57 14.52 3.00
N LYS A 130 -19.11 15.15 4.09
CA LYS A 130 -17.77 15.73 4.14
C LYS A 130 -16.70 14.67 4.06
N PHE A 131 -16.89 13.52 4.72
CA PHE A 131 -15.95 12.42 4.64
C PHE A 131 -15.86 11.86 3.22
N ASP A 132 -16.98 11.64 2.55
CA ASP A 132 -17.02 11.09 1.20
C ASP A 132 -16.25 11.99 0.21
N THR A 133 -16.46 13.32 0.29
CA THR A 133 -15.73 14.28 -0.54
C THR A 133 -14.24 14.33 -0.18
N PHE A 134 -13.93 14.39 1.12
CA PHE A 134 -12.55 14.37 1.60
C PHE A 134 -11.83 13.09 1.17
N PHE A 135 -12.47 11.93 1.34
CA PHE A 135 -11.89 10.64 0.94
C PHE A 135 -11.60 10.59 -0.55
N MET A 136 -12.57 11.01 -1.38
CA MET A 136 -12.38 11.09 -2.82
C MET A 136 -11.17 11.96 -3.18
N LEU A 137 -11.10 13.19 -2.68
CA LEU A 137 -9.99 14.11 -2.95
C LEU A 137 -8.66 13.56 -2.46
N ALA A 138 -8.64 12.99 -1.25
CA ALA A 138 -7.42 12.47 -0.64
C ALA A 138 -6.84 11.25 -1.41
N ILE A 139 -7.69 10.36 -1.96
CA ILE A 139 -7.22 9.22 -2.76
C ILE A 139 -6.57 9.68 -4.08
N PHE A 140 -6.97 10.84 -4.62
CA PHE A 140 -6.32 11.43 -5.80
C PHE A 140 -4.96 12.05 -5.47
N LEU A 141 -4.70 12.42 -4.21
CA LEU A 141 -3.45 13.08 -3.80
C LEU A 141 -2.37 12.04 -3.46
N PRO A 142 -1.17 12.12 -4.06
CA PRO A 142 -0.10 11.13 -3.85
C PRO A 142 0.50 11.13 -2.44
N CYS A 143 0.28 12.19 -1.65
CA CYS A 143 0.84 12.34 -0.30
C CYS A 143 -0.14 12.01 0.83
N ALA A 144 -1.37 11.61 0.52
CA ALA A 144 -2.35 11.27 1.53
C ALA A 144 -2.06 9.89 2.15
N PRO A 145 -2.32 9.68 3.45
CA PRO A 145 -2.22 8.36 4.08
C PRO A 145 -3.43 7.51 3.71
N ASP A 146 -3.48 7.12 2.45
CA ASP A 146 -4.62 6.48 1.80
C ASP A 146 -5.01 5.13 2.42
N ASP A 147 -4.06 4.36 2.96
CA ASP A 147 -4.34 3.10 3.65
C ASP A 147 -5.18 3.33 4.91
N ILE A 148 -4.83 4.35 5.72
CA ILE A 148 -5.60 4.72 6.91
C ILE A 148 -6.99 5.22 6.51
N LEU A 149 -7.07 6.00 5.44
CA LEU A 149 -8.35 6.51 4.94
C LEU A 149 -9.25 5.38 4.43
N CYS A 150 -8.70 4.36 3.77
CA CYS A 150 -9.44 3.15 3.37
C CYS A 150 -9.99 2.39 4.58
N MET A 151 -9.19 2.30 5.67
CA MET A 151 -9.66 1.72 6.94
C MET A 151 -10.81 2.54 7.54
N LEU A 152 -10.67 3.88 7.59
CA LEU A 152 -11.70 4.75 8.12
C LEU A 152 -12.99 4.72 7.30
N ALA A 153 -12.89 4.64 5.97
CA ALA A 153 -14.04 4.46 5.10
C ALA A 153 -14.84 3.20 5.46
N GLY A 154 -14.16 2.14 5.90
CA GLY A 154 -14.81 0.93 6.42
C GLY A 154 -15.69 1.17 7.66
N LEU A 155 -15.41 2.17 8.50
CA LEU A 155 -16.21 2.54 9.66
C LEU A 155 -17.43 3.42 9.32
N THR A 156 -17.43 4.05 8.15
CA THR A 156 -18.49 4.98 7.74
C THR A 156 -19.63 4.25 7.04
N HIS A 157 -20.72 4.97 6.71
CA HIS A 157 -21.83 4.42 5.93
C HIS A 157 -21.57 4.42 4.41
N MET A 158 -20.31 4.62 3.96
CA MET A 158 -19.95 4.58 2.53
C MET A 158 -20.27 3.21 1.93
N SER A 159 -21.02 3.18 0.84
CA SER A 159 -21.32 1.91 0.16
C SER A 159 -20.05 1.32 -0.48
N LEU A 160 -19.98 -0.02 -0.54
CA LEU A 160 -18.85 -0.72 -1.18
C LEU A 160 -18.69 -0.29 -2.65
N LYS A 161 -19.80 -0.12 -3.38
CA LYS A 161 -19.77 0.33 -4.78
C LYS A 161 -19.09 1.70 -4.90
N LYS A 162 -19.48 2.67 -4.07
CA LYS A 162 -18.86 4.01 -4.06
C LYS A 162 -17.38 3.94 -3.72
N PHE A 163 -17.01 3.18 -2.69
CA PHE A 163 -15.63 2.96 -2.29
C PHE A 163 -14.79 2.40 -3.46
N VAL A 164 -15.26 1.31 -4.08
CA VAL A 164 -14.55 0.65 -5.20
C VAL A 164 -14.34 1.61 -6.37
N TRP A 165 -15.36 2.38 -6.76
CA TRP A 165 -15.22 3.36 -7.84
C TRP A 165 -14.19 4.43 -7.52
N ILE A 166 -14.19 4.97 -6.30
CA ILE A 166 -13.19 5.97 -5.88
C ILE A 166 -11.78 5.38 -5.93
N ILE A 167 -11.58 4.14 -5.45
CA ILE A 167 -10.28 3.47 -5.49
C ILE A 167 -9.83 3.21 -6.93
N LEU A 168 -10.69 2.62 -7.77
CA LEU A 168 -10.33 2.29 -9.15
C LEU A 168 -9.99 3.53 -9.98
N LEU A 169 -10.67 4.66 -9.77
CA LEU A 169 -10.41 5.88 -10.53
C LEU A 169 -9.31 6.75 -9.92
N GLY A 170 -9.21 6.78 -8.59
CA GLY A 170 -8.27 7.64 -7.87
C GLY A 170 -6.85 7.09 -7.81
N LYS A 171 -6.69 5.78 -7.56
CA LYS A 171 -5.39 5.15 -7.41
C LYS A 171 -4.48 5.24 -8.65
N PRO A 172 -4.94 5.05 -9.89
CA PRO A 172 -4.06 5.20 -11.04
C PRO A 172 -3.43 6.59 -11.11
N LEU A 173 -4.23 7.61 -10.86
CA LEU A 173 -3.76 9.00 -10.94
C LEU A 173 -2.73 9.30 -9.86
N SER A 174 -2.97 8.89 -8.61
CA SER A 174 -2.03 9.07 -7.50
C SER A 174 -0.73 8.27 -7.72
N LEU A 175 -0.79 7.05 -8.26
CA LEU A 175 0.37 6.24 -8.59
C LEU A 175 1.21 6.86 -9.72
N ILE A 176 0.57 7.38 -10.77
CA ILE A 176 1.27 8.08 -11.87
C ILE A 176 1.94 9.34 -11.34
N ALA A 177 1.22 10.17 -10.58
CA ALA A 177 1.76 11.39 -10.00
C ALA A 177 2.93 11.11 -9.05
N TYR A 178 2.85 10.05 -8.26
CA TYR A 178 3.91 9.61 -7.37
C TYR A 178 5.15 9.13 -8.15
N SER A 179 4.95 8.28 -9.17
CA SER A 179 6.04 7.75 -10.00
C SER A 179 6.76 8.89 -10.74
N TYR A 180 6.01 9.84 -11.29
CA TYR A 180 6.58 11.00 -11.98
C TYR A 180 7.34 11.91 -11.01
N GLY A 181 6.78 12.16 -9.82
CA GLY A 181 7.41 12.97 -8.77
C GLY A 181 8.74 12.38 -8.30
N LEU A 182 8.80 11.06 -8.09
CA LEU A 182 10.05 10.38 -7.73
C LEU A 182 11.10 10.49 -8.82
N THR A 183 10.73 10.30 -10.09
CA THR A 183 11.66 10.40 -11.21
C THR A 183 12.27 11.79 -11.28
N GLN A 184 11.48 12.84 -11.12
CA GLN A 184 11.97 14.23 -11.09
C GLN A 184 12.90 14.48 -9.89
N LEU A 185 12.59 13.97 -8.71
CA LEU A 185 13.45 14.08 -7.53
C LEU A 185 14.82 13.42 -7.76
N PHE A 186 14.85 12.21 -8.33
CA PHE A 186 16.10 11.53 -8.65
C PHE A 186 16.94 12.32 -9.66
N GLN A 187 16.33 12.86 -10.72
CA GLN A 187 17.05 13.69 -11.71
C GLN A 187 17.60 14.99 -11.10
N ILE A 188 16.91 15.59 -10.14
CA ILE A 188 17.39 16.75 -9.42
C ILE A 188 18.61 16.39 -8.56
N ILE A 189 18.55 15.29 -7.82
CA ILE A 189 19.65 14.82 -6.98
C ILE A 189 20.89 14.48 -7.82
N GLU A 190 20.73 13.81 -8.96
CA GLU A 190 21.84 13.52 -9.88
C GLU A 190 22.51 14.77 -10.48
N ARG A 191 21.77 15.87 -10.60
CA ARG A 191 22.35 17.16 -11.04
C ARG A 191 23.14 17.87 -9.97
N TRP A 192 22.95 17.54 -8.70
CA TRP A 192 23.61 18.20 -7.56
C TRP A 192 24.76 17.35 -6.97
N LEU A 193 24.91 16.12 -7.40
CA LEU A 193 26.05 15.22 -7.11
C LEU A 193 27.06 15.22 -8.27
#